data_e2458860dfba506835d209eda4ef90a2
#
_entry.id   e2458860dfba506835d209eda4ef90a2
#
_cell.length_a   1.000
_cell.length_b   1.000
_cell.length_c   1.000
_cell.angle_alpha   90.00
_cell.angle_beta   90.00
_cell.angle_gamma   90.00
#
_symmetry.space_group_name_H-M   'P 1'
#
loop_
_entity.id
_entity.type
_entity.pdbx_description
1 polymer ?
#
loop_
_entity_poly.entity_id
_entity_poly.type
_entity_poly.pdbx_seq_one_letter_code
_entity_poly.pdbx_strand_id
1 'polypeptide(L)'
;FDNNALFRRNKVSELRDKTQENSSEVYASDRGLNYVSLDGNIGNIINGAGLAMASMDMIKLAGGEPANFLDVGGGATPEKIVKAFKLISMDEKVKVILVNIFAGINRCDWVAEGIVQALEKIEIKMPLIIRLAGTNVEKGNKILKESKINYI
;
A
#
# COMPACT_ATOMS: atom_id res chain seq x y z
N PHE A 1 -1.12 -15.77 18.03
CA PHE A 1 -1.19 -16.66 16.85
C PHE A 1 -1.01 -15.83 15.59
N ASP A 2 -0.21 -16.32 14.64
CA ASP A 2 -0.04 -15.68 13.32
C ASP A 2 -1.18 -16.08 12.35
N ASN A 3 -1.26 -15.39 11.22
CA ASN A 3 -2.29 -15.66 10.21
C ASN A 3 -2.23 -17.09 9.63
N ASN A 4 -1.04 -17.71 9.60
CA ASN A 4 -0.90 -19.08 9.14
C ASN A 4 -1.48 -20.08 10.15
N ALA A 5 -1.34 -19.82 11.45
CA ALA A 5 -1.96 -20.61 12.49
C ALA A 5 -3.49 -20.49 12.45
N LEU A 6 -4.02 -19.28 12.22
CA LEU A 6 -5.46 -19.03 12.07
C LEU A 6 -6.03 -19.75 10.85
N PHE A 7 -5.33 -19.72 9.70
CA PHE A 7 -5.73 -20.44 8.50
C PHE A 7 -5.83 -21.97 8.71
N ARG A 8 -4.90 -22.54 9.49
CA ARG A 8 -4.89 -23.99 9.78
C ARG A 8 -5.85 -24.42 10.88
N ARG A 9 -6.29 -23.49 11.71
CA ARG A 9 -7.11 -23.78 12.90
C ARG A 9 -8.29 -22.83 13.00
N ASN A 10 -9.34 -23.09 12.22
CA ASN A 10 -10.55 -22.28 12.14
C ASN A 10 -11.17 -21.99 13.52
N LYS A 11 -11.16 -22.97 14.44
CA LYS A 11 -11.69 -22.77 15.82
C LYS A 11 -10.92 -21.69 16.60
N VAL A 12 -9.64 -21.46 16.30
CA VAL A 12 -8.85 -20.40 16.92
C VAL A 12 -9.19 -19.05 16.33
N SER A 13 -9.55 -18.99 15.05
CA SER A 13 -9.98 -17.74 14.41
C SER A 13 -11.28 -17.19 15.01
N GLU A 14 -12.17 -18.05 15.52
CA GLU A 14 -13.40 -17.66 16.19
C GLU A 14 -13.15 -16.99 17.55
N LEU A 15 -11.99 -17.23 18.15
CA LEU A 15 -11.58 -16.62 19.43
C LEU A 15 -10.86 -15.28 19.24
N ARG A 16 -10.67 -14.83 17.99
CA ARG A 16 -10.00 -13.56 17.69
C ARG A 16 -10.88 -12.37 18.10
N ASP A 17 -10.43 -11.62 19.08
CA ASP A 17 -11.10 -10.38 19.50
C ASP A 17 -10.52 -9.18 18.72
N LYS A 18 -11.18 -8.83 17.63
CA LYS A 18 -10.79 -7.70 16.77
C LYS A 18 -10.92 -6.34 17.46
N THR A 19 -11.62 -6.25 18.59
CA THR A 19 -11.79 -4.98 19.30
C THR A 19 -10.52 -4.52 20.02
N GLN A 20 -9.60 -5.45 20.27
CA GLN A 20 -8.30 -5.19 20.90
C GLN A 20 -7.15 -4.97 19.89
N GLU A 21 -7.45 -5.09 18.60
CA GLU A 21 -6.46 -4.92 17.54
C GLU A 21 -6.52 -3.50 16.95
N ASN A 22 -5.42 -3.07 16.32
CA ASN A 22 -5.42 -1.82 15.56
C ASN A 22 -6.45 -1.88 14.41
N SER A 23 -7.36 -0.92 14.37
CA SER A 23 -8.48 -0.91 13.41
C SER A 23 -8.02 -0.90 11.94
N SER A 24 -6.90 -0.22 11.64
CA SER A 24 -6.31 -0.19 10.31
C SER A 24 -5.70 -1.53 9.91
N GLU A 25 -5.09 -2.24 10.86
CA GLU A 25 -4.54 -3.59 10.63
C GLU A 25 -5.64 -4.62 10.42
N VAL A 26 -6.74 -4.52 11.19
CA VAL A 26 -7.94 -5.34 10.98
C VAL A 26 -8.54 -5.07 9.61
N TYR A 27 -8.70 -3.79 9.24
CA TYR A 27 -9.19 -3.39 7.92
C TYR A 27 -8.33 -3.97 6.78
N ALA A 28 -7.01 -3.91 6.92
CA ALA A 28 -6.05 -4.44 5.97
C ALA A 28 -6.15 -5.97 5.83
N SER A 29 -6.14 -6.66 6.97
CA SER A 29 -6.21 -8.13 7.04
C SER A 29 -7.48 -8.67 6.36
N ASP A 30 -8.64 -8.06 6.62
CA ASP A 30 -9.91 -8.46 6.01
C ASP A 30 -9.95 -8.24 4.48
N ARG A 31 -8.98 -7.49 3.93
CA ARG A 31 -8.87 -7.15 2.49
C ARG A 31 -7.65 -7.75 1.80
N GLY A 32 -6.93 -8.62 2.50
CA GLY A 32 -5.75 -9.31 1.98
C GLY A 32 -4.55 -8.38 1.73
N LEU A 33 -4.43 -7.30 2.51
CA LEU A 33 -3.27 -6.43 2.55
C LEU A 33 -2.37 -6.79 3.74
N ASN A 34 -1.06 -6.81 3.51
CA ASN A 34 -0.08 -6.95 4.58
C ASN A 34 0.29 -5.54 5.08
N TYR A 35 -0.21 -5.16 6.23
CA TYR A 35 -0.08 -3.81 6.77
C TYR A 35 0.30 -3.83 8.24
N VAL A 36 1.17 -2.92 8.63
CA VAL A 36 1.50 -2.59 10.02
C VAL A 36 1.49 -1.08 10.16
N SER A 37 0.77 -0.58 11.16
CA SER A 37 0.74 0.84 11.49
C SER A 37 2.01 1.26 12.23
N LEU A 38 2.57 2.42 11.86
CA LEU A 38 3.73 3.05 12.49
C LEU A 38 3.40 4.51 12.84
N ASP A 39 4.32 5.18 13.55
CA ASP A 39 4.08 6.53 14.07
C ASP A 39 4.52 7.68 13.16
N GLY A 40 4.98 7.38 11.95
CA GLY A 40 5.47 8.39 11.02
C GLY A 40 4.39 9.17 10.26
N ASN A 41 4.84 9.89 9.24
CA ASN A 41 4.00 10.75 8.41
C ASN A 41 4.14 10.52 6.90
N ILE A 42 4.94 9.53 6.49
CA ILE A 42 5.11 9.13 5.09
C ILE A 42 4.39 7.79 4.89
N GLY A 43 3.23 7.83 4.24
CA GLY A 43 2.44 6.65 3.88
C GLY A 43 3.11 5.87 2.75
N ASN A 44 3.17 4.54 2.87
CA ASN A 44 3.89 3.67 1.95
C ASN A 44 2.94 2.66 1.29
N ILE A 45 3.02 2.54 -0.05
CA ILE A 45 2.36 1.50 -0.85
C ILE A 45 3.43 0.82 -1.71
N ILE A 46 3.79 -0.41 -1.37
CA ILE A 46 4.98 -1.07 -1.94
C ILE A 46 4.63 -2.52 -2.29
N ASN A 47 5.29 -3.11 -3.25
CA ASN A 47 5.16 -4.54 -3.54
C ASN A 47 6.40 -5.30 -3.10
N GLY A 48 6.17 -6.33 -2.29
CA GLY A 48 7.20 -7.19 -1.73
C GLY A 48 7.77 -6.67 -0.41
N ALA A 49 7.76 -7.52 0.63
CA ALA A 49 8.15 -7.17 1.98
C ALA A 49 9.60 -6.65 2.08
N GLY A 50 10.53 -7.23 1.29
CA GLY A 50 11.92 -6.79 1.25
C GLY A 50 12.08 -5.36 0.74
N LEU A 51 11.39 -5.01 -0.37
CA LEU A 51 11.39 -3.65 -0.91
C LEU A 51 10.70 -2.68 0.06
N ALA A 52 9.64 -3.11 0.74
CA ALA A 52 8.95 -2.29 1.73
C ALA A 52 9.87 -1.93 2.90
N MET A 53 10.57 -2.90 3.47
CA MET A 53 11.55 -2.65 4.54
C MET A 53 12.69 -1.74 4.08
N ALA A 54 13.29 -2.03 2.92
CA ALA A 54 14.36 -1.20 2.36
C ALA A 54 13.90 0.23 2.08
N SER A 55 12.67 0.42 1.60
CA SER A 55 12.10 1.75 1.37
C SER A 55 11.91 2.52 2.68
N MET A 56 11.45 1.87 3.74
CA MET A 56 11.33 2.48 5.07
C MET A 56 12.70 2.88 5.64
N ASP A 57 13.73 2.04 5.46
CA ASP A 57 15.09 2.37 5.85
C ASP A 57 15.62 3.59 5.11
N MET A 58 15.39 3.66 3.79
CA MET A 58 15.76 4.82 2.97
C MET A 58 15.04 6.10 3.39
N ILE A 59 13.75 6.03 3.74
CA ILE A 59 13.01 7.16 4.30
C ILE A 59 13.66 7.64 5.59
N LYS A 60 14.00 6.73 6.51
CA LYS A 60 14.66 7.09 7.77
C LYS A 60 16.05 7.69 7.56
N LEU A 61 16.85 7.13 6.67
CA LEU A 61 18.17 7.68 6.31
C LEU A 61 18.08 9.08 5.72
N ALA A 62 16.98 9.39 5.01
CA ALA A 62 16.71 10.72 4.48
C ALA A 62 16.10 11.69 5.52
N GLY A 63 15.95 11.28 6.77
CA GLY A 63 15.37 12.09 7.85
C GLY A 63 13.84 12.12 7.89
N GLY A 64 13.18 11.22 7.15
CA GLY A 64 11.72 11.05 7.18
C GLY A 64 11.27 9.96 8.14
N GLU A 65 9.97 9.87 8.40
CA GLU A 65 9.39 8.86 9.28
C GLU A 65 8.27 8.09 8.56
N PRO A 66 8.41 6.76 8.34
CA PRO A 66 7.38 5.95 7.71
C PRO A 66 6.16 5.81 8.62
N ALA A 67 4.95 6.06 8.05
CA ALA A 67 3.67 5.93 8.77
C ALA A 67 3.19 4.49 8.83
N ASN A 68 3.67 3.64 7.94
CA ASN A 68 3.25 2.25 7.85
C ASN A 68 4.24 1.40 7.06
N PHE A 69 4.21 0.11 7.34
CA PHE A 69 4.57 -0.94 6.39
C PHE A 69 3.32 -1.32 5.59
N LEU A 70 3.42 -1.43 4.27
CA LEU A 70 2.36 -2.00 3.44
C LEU A 70 2.97 -2.70 2.23
N ASP A 71 2.69 -4.01 2.13
CA ASP A 71 3.02 -4.84 0.99
C ASP A 71 1.74 -5.27 0.27
N VAL A 72 1.57 -4.81 -0.97
CA VAL A 72 0.43 -5.22 -1.80
C VAL A 72 0.60 -6.62 -2.39
N GLY A 73 1.76 -7.24 -2.19
CA GLY A 73 2.06 -8.60 -2.64
C GLY A 73 2.27 -8.72 -4.15
N GLY A 74 2.43 -9.97 -4.62
CA GLY A 74 2.52 -10.31 -6.03
C GLY A 74 1.14 -10.34 -6.70
N GLY A 75 1.03 -9.80 -7.93
CA GLY A 75 -0.23 -9.80 -8.70
C GLY A 75 -1.28 -8.83 -8.15
N ALA A 76 -0.85 -7.67 -7.65
CA ALA A 76 -1.76 -6.63 -7.17
C ALA A 76 -2.68 -6.15 -8.30
N THR A 77 -3.99 -6.36 -8.12
CA THR A 77 -5.01 -5.85 -9.05
C THR A 77 -5.29 -4.37 -8.79
N PRO A 78 -5.89 -3.63 -9.77
CA PRO A 78 -6.30 -2.24 -9.56
C PRO A 78 -7.15 -2.05 -8.31
N GLU A 79 -8.09 -2.95 -8.03
CA GLU A 79 -8.96 -2.88 -6.84
C GLU A 79 -8.17 -3.01 -5.54
N LYS A 80 -7.09 -3.80 -5.54
CA LYS A 80 -6.21 -3.94 -4.37
C LYS A 80 -5.45 -2.66 -4.09
N ILE A 81 -5.00 -1.98 -5.15
CA ILE A 81 -4.36 -0.66 -5.04
C ILE A 81 -5.34 0.39 -4.49
N VAL A 82 -6.59 0.41 -4.98
CA VAL A 82 -7.64 1.30 -4.43
C VAL A 82 -7.84 1.07 -2.92
N LYS A 83 -7.87 -0.19 -2.48
CA LYS A 83 -8.00 -0.53 -1.04
C LYS A 83 -6.79 -0.05 -0.25
N ALA A 84 -5.58 -0.15 -0.81
CA ALA A 84 -4.35 0.33 -0.19
C ALA A 84 -4.39 1.87 -0.01
N PHE A 85 -4.77 2.61 -1.05
CA PHE A 85 -4.94 4.07 -0.96
C PHE A 85 -5.97 4.46 0.09
N LYS A 86 -7.13 3.78 0.11
CA LYS A 86 -8.17 4.04 1.12
C LYS A 86 -7.63 3.83 2.53
N LEU A 87 -6.87 2.77 2.76
CA LEU A 87 -6.28 2.48 4.07
C LEU A 87 -5.32 3.59 4.50
N ILE A 88 -4.39 4.00 3.63
CA ILE A 88 -3.42 5.05 3.94
C ILE A 88 -4.10 6.42 4.16
N SER A 89 -5.16 6.72 3.40
CA SER A 89 -5.90 7.99 3.54
C SER A 89 -6.73 8.11 4.82
N MET A 90 -6.94 7.01 5.55
CA MET A 90 -7.61 7.02 6.86
C MET A 90 -6.69 7.49 7.99
N ASP A 91 -5.39 7.50 7.79
CA ASP A 91 -4.42 7.97 8.78
C ASP A 91 -4.16 9.46 8.62
N GLU A 92 -4.70 10.27 9.55
CA GLU A 92 -4.56 11.74 9.55
C GLU A 92 -3.11 12.22 9.76
N LYS A 93 -2.21 11.36 10.24
CA LYS A 93 -0.80 11.67 10.41
C LYS A 93 -0.06 11.71 9.07
N VAL A 94 -0.57 11.04 8.03
CA VAL A 94 0.08 10.96 6.72
C VAL A 94 0.06 12.32 6.02
N LYS A 95 1.25 12.79 5.64
CA LYS A 95 1.49 14.07 4.94
C LYS A 95 1.88 13.90 3.47
N VAL A 96 2.37 12.73 3.10
CA VAL A 96 2.78 12.36 1.75
C VAL A 96 2.60 10.87 1.55
N ILE A 97 2.27 10.45 0.34
CA ILE A 97 2.16 9.02 -0.01
C ILE A 97 3.27 8.66 -1.00
N LEU A 98 4.07 7.66 -0.65
CA LEU A 98 5.06 7.03 -1.51
C LEU A 98 4.51 5.72 -2.09
N VAL A 99 4.39 5.65 -3.41
CA VAL A 99 4.13 4.41 -4.15
C VAL A 99 5.44 3.96 -4.78
N ASN A 100 6.01 2.86 -4.32
CA ASN A 100 7.26 2.31 -4.83
C ASN A 100 7.06 0.87 -5.30
N ILE A 101 6.97 0.70 -6.61
CA ILE A 101 6.68 -0.59 -7.24
C ILE A 101 7.86 -1.03 -8.10
N PHE A 102 8.36 -2.23 -7.81
CA PHE A 102 9.27 -2.96 -8.68
C PHE A 102 8.54 -4.20 -9.20
N ALA A 103 7.96 -4.09 -10.39
CA ALA A 103 7.06 -5.08 -10.96
C ALA A 103 7.85 -6.24 -11.59
N GLY A 104 7.82 -7.41 -10.94
CA GLY A 104 8.18 -8.69 -11.51
C GLY A 104 6.92 -9.43 -11.96
N ILE A 105 6.25 -10.10 -11.01
CA ILE A 105 4.92 -10.71 -11.22
C ILE A 105 3.83 -9.64 -11.29
N ASN A 106 3.95 -8.58 -10.50
CA ASN A 106 3.11 -7.40 -10.63
C ASN A 106 3.32 -6.73 -11.99
N ARG A 107 2.36 -5.90 -12.40
CA ARG A 107 2.40 -5.14 -13.64
C ARG A 107 2.19 -3.66 -13.32
N CYS A 108 3.10 -2.82 -13.83
CA CYS A 108 3.03 -1.37 -13.61
C CYS A 108 1.76 -0.73 -14.20
N ASP A 109 1.23 -1.26 -15.32
CA ASP A 109 0.00 -0.76 -15.91
C ASP A 109 -1.22 -1.01 -15.00
N TRP A 110 -1.34 -2.18 -14.37
CA TRP A 110 -2.42 -2.45 -13.40
C TRP A 110 -2.31 -1.58 -12.15
N VAL A 111 -1.08 -1.36 -11.67
CA VAL A 111 -0.86 -0.45 -10.54
C VAL A 111 -1.26 0.97 -10.92
N ALA A 112 -0.86 1.45 -12.11
CA ALA A 112 -1.22 2.78 -12.59
C ALA A 112 -2.74 2.95 -12.75
N GLU A 113 -3.45 1.96 -13.31
CA GLU A 113 -4.91 1.93 -13.38
C GLU A 113 -5.54 2.02 -11.98
N GLY A 114 -5.00 1.26 -11.02
CA GLY A 114 -5.46 1.29 -9.63
C GLY A 114 -5.24 2.64 -8.95
N ILE A 115 -4.12 3.31 -9.22
CA ILE A 115 -3.85 4.67 -8.73
C ILE A 115 -4.87 5.65 -9.29
N VAL A 116 -5.12 5.64 -10.61
CA VAL A 116 -6.11 6.50 -11.26
C VAL A 116 -7.50 6.28 -10.65
N GLN A 117 -7.92 5.02 -10.54
CA GLN A 117 -9.23 4.68 -9.93
C GLN A 117 -9.33 5.10 -8.46
N ALA A 118 -8.23 5.04 -7.71
CA ALA A 118 -8.22 5.47 -6.31
C ALA A 118 -8.47 6.99 -6.22
N LEU A 119 -7.76 7.77 -7.03
CA LEU A 119 -7.86 9.22 -7.03
C LEU A 119 -9.21 9.75 -7.59
N GLU A 120 -9.89 8.96 -8.42
CA GLU A 120 -11.27 9.27 -8.85
C GLU A 120 -12.31 9.01 -7.74
N LYS A 121 -12.05 8.03 -6.86
CA LYS A 121 -13.00 7.57 -5.84
C LYS A 121 -12.75 8.15 -4.45
N ILE A 122 -11.54 8.59 -4.20
CA ILE A 122 -11.06 9.03 -2.88
C ILE A 122 -10.42 10.40 -3.03
N GLU A 123 -10.87 11.37 -2.26
CA GLU A 123 -10.21 12.68 -2.19
C GLU A 123 -8.88 12.54 -1.44
N ILE A 124 -7.78 12.49 -2.19
CA ILE A 124 -6.42 12.44 -1.64
C ILE A 124 -5.83 13.84 -1.69
N LYS A 125 -5.62 14.43 -0.52
CA LYS A 125 -5.10 15.81 -0.37
C LYS A 125 -3.58 15.87 -0.25
N MET A 126 -2.95 14.71 0.03
CA MET A 126 -1.52 14.63 0.24
C MET A 126 -0.76 14.56 -1.08
N PRO A 127 0.45 15.14 -1.16
CA PRO A 127 1.35 14.93 -2.28
C PRO A 127 1.61 13.45 -2.52
N LEU A 128 1.73 13.07 -3.78
CA LEU A 128 1.92 11.71 -4.23
C LEU A 128 3.26 11.57 -4.94
N ILE A 129 4.10 10.67 -4.47
CA ILE A 129 5.37 10.31 -5.09
C ILE A 129 5.22 8.90 -5.68
N ILE A 130 5.48 8.74 -6.97
CA ILE A 130 5.28 7.45 -7.66
C ILE A 130 6.57 7.02 -8.34
N ARG A 131 7.09 5.87 -7.95
CA ARG A 131 8.16 5.17 -8.66
C ARG A 131 7.61 3.84 -9.19
N LEU A 132 7.62 3.68 -10.50
CA LEU A 132 7.32 2.43 -11.18
C LEU A 132 8.56 1.91 -11.90
N ALA A 133 8.85 0.62 -11.75
CA ALA A 133 9.92 -0.07 -12.47
C ALA A 133 9.51 -1.51 -12.78
N GLY A 134 10.06 -2.09 -13.84
CA GLY A 134 9.82 -3.49 -14.21
C GLY A 134 8.72 -3.69 -15.26
N THR A 135 7.96 -4.77 -15.13
CA THR A 135 7.00 -5.23 -16.15
C THR A 135 5.96 -4.15 -16.50
N ASN A 136 5.85 -3.82 -17.80
CA ASN A 136 4.91 -2.84 -18.37
C ASN A 136 5.07 -1.40 -17.83
N VAL A 137 6.29 -1.01 -17.43
CA VAL A 137 6.55 0.33 -16.86
C VAL A 137 6.19 1.46 -17.85
N GLU A 138 6.48 1.31 -19.15
CA GLU A 138 6.16 2.32 -20.17
C GLU A 138 4.64 2.54 -20.26
N LYS A 139 3.87 1.44 -20.27
CA LYS A 139 2.41 1.51 -20.28
C LYS A 139 1.86 2.12 -19.02
N GLY A 140 2.40 1.76 -17.85
CA GLY A 140 2.01 2.34 -16.57
C GLY A 140 2.28 3.85 -16.53
N ASN A 141 3.47 4.29 -16.94
CA ASN A 141 3.81 5.71 -17.01
C ASN A 141 2.93 6.49 -18.02
N LYS A 142 2.54 5.85 -19.14
CA LYS A 142 1.60 6.45 -20.09
C LYS A 142 0.23 6.69 -19.45
N ILE A 143 -0.32 5.68 -18.76
CA ILE A 143 -1.61 5.80 -18.04
C ILE A 143 -1.58 6.95 -17.03
N LEU A 144 -0.52 7.04 -16.21
CA LEU A 144 -0.39 8.12 -15.23
C LEU A 144 -0.31 9.50 -15.87
N LYS A 145 0.46 9.65 -16.97
CA LYS A 145 0.57 10.92 -17.69
C LYS A 145 -0.75 11.36 -18.33
N GLU A 146 -1.49 10.43 -18.91
CA GLU A 146 -2.78 10.72 -19.57
C GLU A 146 -3.89 11.06 -18.56
N SER A 147 -3.80 10.57 -17.33
CA SER A 147 -4.78 10.80 -16.26
C SER A 147 -4.77 12.21 -15.68
N LYS A 148 -3.77 13.04 -16.01
CA LYS A 148 -3.58 14.40 -15.47
C LYS A 148 -3.48 14.47 -13.93
N ILE A 149 -3.14 13.37 -13.28
CA ILE A 149 -2.87 13.34 -11.84
C ILE A 149 -1.59 14.11 -11.54
N ASN A 150 -1.62 14.91 -10.46
CA ASN A 150 -0.43 15.59 -9.99
C ASN A 150 0.38 14.64 -9.09
N TYR A 151 1.59 14.27 -9.55
CA TYR A 151 2.53 13.45 -8.78
C TYR A 151 3.98 13.81 -9.13
N ILE A 152 4.90 13.41 -8.28
CA ILE A 152 6.35 13.54 -8.42
C ILE A 152 6.95 12.18 -8.76
#